data_1a09214f8e4973b3b1f0c6b695482d48
#
_entry.id   1a09214f8e4973b3b1f0c6b695482d48
#
_cell.length_a   1.000
_cell.length_b   1.000
_cell.length_c   1.000
_cell.angle_alpha   90.00
_cell.angle_beta   90.00
_cell.angle_gamma   90.00
#
_symmetry.space_group_name_H-M   'P 1'
#
loop_
_entity.id
_entity.type
_entity.pdbx_description
1 polymer ?
#
loop_
_entity_poly.entity_id
_entity_poly.type
_entity_poly.pdbx_seq_one_letter_code
_entity_poly.pdbx_strand_id
1 'polypeptide(L)'
;MKQGKIRQGTMVTLARSGVGVAVPKGAVKPDISSVEAFKQSLIAAKSITYPDPAVGAASGIHFRGVLERLGIAEQVNAKAELFKDTLVEFAVSGHADIAITQPMEILATPGYEFVGWLPPELQDYDKFTWAAGVTANAREPNAAEALVTFLTSPIAAAIIKKKGMEPNMSREVCAAQRRG
;
A
#
# COMPACT_ATOMS: atom_id res chain seq x y z
N MET A 1 -9.01 -19.65 -5.77
CA MET A 1 -9.02 -21.12 -5.80
C MET A 1 -10.14 -21.74 -6.63
N LYS A 2 -11.27 -21.05 -6.85
CA LYS A 2 -12.42 -21.61 -7.60
C LYS A 2 -12.16 -22.00 -9.07
N GLN A 3 -11.01 -21.65 -9.66
CA GLN A 3 -10.71 -21.92 -11.08
C GLN A 3 -9.58 -22.94 -11.31
N GLY A 4 -9.09 -23.64 -10.28
CA GLY A 4 -8.04 -24.65 -10.41
C GLY A 4 -6.69 -24.16 -10.96
N LYS A 5 -6.47 -22.84 -11.06
CA LYS A 5 -5.24 -22.26 -11.65
C LYS A 5 -4.03 -22.29 -10.73
N ILE A 6 -4.23 -22.44 -9.43
CA ILE A 6 -3.17 -22.53 -8.41
C ILE A 6 -3.16 -23.93 -7.84
N ARG A 7 -1.97 -24.51 -7.72
CA ARG A 7 -1.74 -25.82 -7.12
C ARG A 7 -2.18 -25.80 -5.66
N GLN A 8 -2.95 -26.80 -5.28
CA GLN A 8 -3.50 -26.89 -3.93
C GLN A 8 -2.37 -26.93 -2.88
N GLY A 9 -2.54 -26.18 -1.79
CA GLY A 9 -1.58 -26.13 -0.68
C GLY A 9 -0.36 -25.21 -0.91
N THR A 10 -0.20 -24.60 -2.10
CA THR A 10 0.97 -23.75 -2.38
C THR A 10 0.73 -22.26 -2.20
N MET A 11 -0.50 -21.84 -1.94
CA MET A 11 -0.81 -20.43 -1.73
C MET A 11 -0.42 -19.98 -0.32
N VAL A 12 0.38 -18.94 -0.25
CA VAL A 12 0.82 -18.31 1.00
C VAL A 12 0.61 -16.81 0.94
N THR A 13 0.24 -16.21 2.06
CA THR A 13 0.27 -14.75 2.22
C THR A 13 1.70 -14.32 2.47
N LEU A 14 2.22 -13.39 1.68
CA LEU A 14 3.58 -12.86 1.81
C LEU A 14 3.63 -11.63 2.70
N ALA A 15 2.71 -10.71 2.46
CA ALA A 15 2.71 -9.43 3.14
C ALA A 15 1.30 -8.81 3.17
N ARG A 16 1.14 -7.83 4.03
CA ARG A 16 0.02 -6.90 4.03
C ARG A 16 0.53 -5.48 3.86
N SER A 17 -0.30 -4.64 3.27
CA SER A 17 -0.05 -3.22 3.13
C SER A 17 -1.30 -2.46 3.57
N GLY A 18 -1.30 -1.17 3.36
CA GLY A 18 -2.44 -0.29 3.55
C GLY A 18 -2.24 0.94 2.70
N VAL A 19 -2.93 2.01 3.02
CA VAL A 19 -2.79 3.30 2.36
C VAL A 19 -2.06 4.26 3.30
N GLY A 20 -1.17 5.05 2.73
CA GLY A 20 -0.35 6.02 3.43
C GLY A 20 -0.45 7.41 2.84
N VAL A 21 0.10 8.35 3.59
CA VAL A 21 0.18 9.77 3.26
C VAL A 21 1.62 10.13 2.96
N ALA A 22 1.83 10.87 1.90
CA ALA A 22 3.12 11.45 1.56
C ALA A 22 2.98 12.95 1.27
N VAL A 23 4.11 13.64 1.39
CA VAL A 23 4.26 15.04 1.00
C VAL A 23 5.54 15.22 0.18
N PRO A 24 5.69 16.27 -0.59
CA PRO A 24 6.96 16.63 -1.17
C PRO A 24 8.03 16.76 -0.09
N LYS A 25 9.25 16.31 -0.39
CA LYS A 25 10.36 16.32 0.56
C LYS A 25 10.64 17.73 1.09
N GLY A 26 10.63 17.86 2.41
CA GLY A 26 10.82 19.14 3.11
C GLY A 26 9.54 19.98 3.24
N ALA A 27 8.41 19.54 2.73
CA ALA A 27 7.13 20.21 2.97
C ALA A 27 6.62 19.99 4.40
N VAL A 28 5.73 20.86 4.84
CA VAL A 28 5.07 20.73 6.14
C VAL A 28 4.21 19.46 6.15
N LYS A 29 4.42 18.62 7.13
CA LYS A 29 3.65 17.37 7.28
C LYS A 29 2.26 17.67 7.82
N PRO A 30 1.20 17.16 7.16
CA PRO A 30 -0.16 17.27 7.68
C PRO A 30 -0.32 16.48 8.98
N ASP A 31 -1.23 16.93 9.83
CA ASP A 31 -1.63 16.15 11.01
C ASP A 31 -2.55 15.01 10.57
N ILE A 32 -2.11 13.78 10.82
CA ILE A 32 -2.83 12.54 10.51
C ILE A 32 -3.06 11.68 11.76
N SER A 33 -2.95 12.28 12.95
CA SER A 33 -3.02 11.58 14.24
C SER A 33 -4.40 11.03 14.57
N SER A 34 -5.44 11.55 13.93
CA SER A 34 -6.82 11.11 14.08
C SER A 34 -7.60 11.26 12.78
N VAL A 35 -8.77 10.64 12.71
CA VAL A 35 -9.68 10.78 11.55
C VAL A 35 -10.04 12.24 11.29
N GLU A 36 -10.34 13.00 12.35
CA GLU A 36 -10.71 14.40 12.21
C GLU A 36 -9.52 15.28 11.80
N ALA A 37 -8.34 15.09 12.40
CA ALA A 37 -7.13 15.81 12.00
C ALA A 37 -6.76 15.54 10.54
N PHE A 38 -6.84 14.28 10.11
CA PHE A 38 -6.62 13.90 8.72
C PHE A 38 -7.64 14.55 7.77
N LYS A 39 -8.93 14.54 8.14
CA LYS A 39 -10.00 15.23 7.38
C LYS A 39 -9.69 16.71 7.20
N GLN A 40 -9.34 17.40 8.27
CA GLN A 40 -8.99 18.83 8.23
C GLN A 40 -7.75 19.09 7.38
N SER A 41 -6.74 18.22 7.47
CA SER A 41 -5.54 18.30 6.63
C SER A 41 -5.87 18.16 5.14
N LEU A 42 -6.77 17.24 4.76
CA LEU A 42 -7.24 17.12 3.38
C LEU A 42 -8.01 18.35 2.91
N ILE A 43 -8.86 18.93 3.77
CA ILE A 43 -9.62 20.15 3.44
C ILE A 43 -8.69 21.34 3.23
N ALA A 44 -7.67 21.50 4.08
CA ALA A 44 -6.73 22.61 4.05
C ALA A 44 -5.71 22.55 2.91
N ALA A 45 -5.35 21.35 2.43
CA ALA A 45 -4.41 21.19 1.32
C ALA A 45 -4.90 21.89 0.06
N LYS A 46 -3.98 22.49 -0.71
CA LYS A 46 -4.31 23.18 -1.98
C LYS A 46 -4.48 22.17 -3.12
N SER A 47 -3.69 21.10 -3.09
CA SER A 47 -3.71 20.04 -4.09
C SER A 47 -3.52 18.67 -3.44
N ILE A 48 -4.17 17.65 -4.00
CA ILE A 48 -4.09 16.27 -3.54
C ILE A 48 -3.91 15.38 -4.75
N THR A 49 -3.11 14.32 -4.61
CA THR A 49 -3.02 13.29 -5.64
C THR A 49 -3.24 11.89 -5.06
N TYR A 50 -3.86 11.03 -5.84
CA TYR A 50 -4.04 9.62 -5.52
C TYR A 50 -4.31 8.81 -6.80
N PRO A 51 -4.13 7.47 -6.78
CA PRO A 51 -4.35 6.65 -7.98
C PRO A 51 -5.79 6.74 -8.47
N ASP A 52 -5.97 6.86 -9.77
CA ASP A 52 -7.30 6.94 -10.39
C ASP A 52 -8.10 5.64 -10.13
N PRO A 53 -9.23 5.70 -9.43
CA PRO A 53 -10.08 4.53 -9.21
C PRO A 53 -10.60 3.89 -10.51
N ALA A 54 -10.70 4.66 -11.60
CA ALA A 54 -11.22 4.18 -12.87
C ALA A 54 -10.31 3.15 -13.56
N VAL A 55 -9.00 3.16 -13.25
CA VAL A 55 -8.08 2.14 -13.77
C VAL A 55 -8.01 0.89 -12.89
N GLY A 56 -8.85 0.81 -11.85
CA GLY A 56 -8.88 -0.35 -10.95
C GLY A 56 -7.82 -0.33 -9.84
N ALA A 57 -7.15 0.81 -9.61
CA ALA A 57 -6.14 0.96 -8.58
C ALA A 57 -6.74 0.78 -7.18
N ALA A 58 -6.31 -0.25 -6.45
CA ALA A 58 -6.89 -0.64 -5.17
C ALA A 58 -6.84 0.49 -4.12
N SER A 59 -5.71 1.20 -4.00
CA SER A 59 -5.56 2.34 -3.09
C SER A 59 -6.44 3.52 -3.47
N GLY A 60 -6.61 3.80 -4.77
CA GLY A 60 -7.50 4.83 -5.26
C GLY A 60 -8.98 4.52 -4.97
N ILE A 61 -9.41 3.27 -5.23
CA ILE A 61 -10.78 2.81 -4.92
C ILE A 61 -11.04 2.90 -3.41
N HIS A 62 -10.07 2.48 -2.59
CA HIS A 62 -10.19 2.55 -1.14
C HIS A 62 -10.29 3.99 -0.67
N PHE A 63 -9.38 4.87 -1.14
CA PHE A 63 -9.34 6.27 -0.71
C PHE A 63 -10.60 7.04 -1.13
N ARG A 64 -11.13 6.80 -2.32
CA ARG A 64 -12.43 7.35 -2.72
C ARG A 64 -13.53 6.99 -1.72
N GLY A 65 -13.62 5.73 -1.30
CA GLY A 65 -14.57 5.30 -0.27
C GLY A 65 -14.31 5.96 1.09
N VAL A 66 -13.07 6.27 1.44
CA VAL A 66 -12.72 7.05 2.63
C VAL A 66 -13.28 8.48 2.52
N LEU A 67 -13.08 9.15 1.38
CA LEU A 67 -13.60 10.51 1.15
C LEU A 67 -15.13 10.57 1.24
N GLU A 68 -15.82 9.56 0.68
CA GLU A 68 -17.28 9.42 0.77
C GLU A 68 -17.74 9.26 2.23
N ARG A 69 -17.10 8.38 3.01
CA ARG A 69 -17.40 8.19 4.44
C ARG A 69 -17.15 9.44 5.29
N LEU A 70 -16.13 10.23 4.94
CA LEU A 70 -15.81 11.48 5.63
C LEU A 70 -16.71 12.65 5.19
N GLY A 71 -17.51 12.48 4.13
CA GLY A 71 -18.40 13.52 3.59
C GLY A 71 -17.66 14.69 2.94
N ILE A 72 -16.43 14.45 2.41
CA ILE A 72 -15.58 15.49 1.79
C ILE A 72 -15.20 15.16 0.34
N ALA A 73 -15.85 14.17 -0.26
CA ALA A 73 -15.47 13.69 -1.59
C ALA A 73 -15.52 14.80 -2.66
N GLU A 74 -16.57 15.59 -2.69
CA GLU A 74 -16.73 16.69 -3.65
C GLU A 74 -15.62 17.74 -3.46
N GLN A 75 -15.39 18.18 -2.23
CA GLN A 75 -14.41 19.20 -1.89
C GLN A 75 -12.98 18.76 -2.21
N VAL A 76 -12.63 17.49 -1.95
CA VAL A 76 -11.29 16.96 -2.24
C VAL A 76 -11.11 16.71 -3.72
N ASN A 77 -12.10 16.13 -4.40
CA ASN A 77 -12.00 15.83 -5.83
C ASN A 77 -11.94 17.10 -6.70
N ALA A 78 -12.50 18.22 -6.26
CA ALA A 78 -12.39 19.49 -6.97
C ALA A 78 -10.94 20.01 -7.09
N LYS A 79 -10.01 19.52 -6.27
CA LYS A 79 -8.60 19.90 -6.26
C LYS A 79 -7.64 18.71 -6.38
N ALA A 80 -8.19 17.53 -6.66
CA ALA A 80 -7.40 16.33 -6.83
C ALA A 80 -6.93 16.16 -8.26
N GLU A 81 -5.67 15.80 -8.43
CA GLU A 81 -5.10 15.34 -9.68
C GLU A 81 -4.79 13.84 -9.57
N LEU A 82 -5.46 13.04 -10.40
CA LEU A 82 -5.38 11.58 -10.31
C LEU A 82 -4.30 11.03 -11.25
N PHE A 83 -3.47 10.12 -10.75
CA PHE A 83 -2.50 9.43 -11.58
C PHE A 83 -2.99 8.03 -11.96
N LYS A 84 -2.66 7.61 -13.20
CA LYS A 84 -3.13 6.32 -13.76
C LYS A 84 -2.08 5.23 -13.66
N ASP A 85 -0.82 5.59 -13.62
CA ASP A 85 0.31 4.69 -13.63
C ASP A 85 0.94 4.60 -12.23
N THR A 86 1.97 5.37 -11.95
CA THR A 86 2.66 5.36 -10.67
C THR A 86 2.82 6.76 -10.08
N LEU A 87 2.99 6.85 -8.77
CA LEU A 87 3.34 8.12 -8.12
C LEU A 87 4.70 8.66 -8.63
N VAL A 88 5.61 7.77 -9.04
CA VAL A 88 6.91 8.17 -9.62
C VAL A 88 6.70 8.97 -10.91
N GLU A 89 5.86 8.48 -11.81
CA GLU A 89 5.56 9.18 -13.07
C GLU A 89 4.83 10.49 -12.84
N PHE A 90 3.87 10.51 -11.91
CA PHE A 90 3.21 11.74 -11.48
C PHE A 90 4.23 12.77 -10.94
N ALA A 91 5.18 12.35 -10.12
CA ALA A 91 6.18 13.23 -9.51
C ALA A 91 7.13 13.89 -10.52
N VAL A 92 7.23 13.35 -11.74
CA VAL A 92 8.01 13.96 -12.84
C VAL A 92 7.27 15.12 -13.48
N SER A 93 5.94 15.04 -13.57
CA SER A 93 5.08 15.99 -14.30
C SER A 93 4.30 16.94 -13.41
N GLY A 94 4.10 16.61 -12.15
CA GLY A 94 3.28 17.39 -11.23
C GLY A 94 3.75 17.28 -9.78
N HIS A 95 3.25 18.20 -8.95
CA HIS A 95 3.46 18.20 -7.51
C HIS A 95 2.14 18.45 -6.80
N ALA A 96 1.79 17.59 -5.85
CA ALA A 96 0.66 17.78 -4.97
C ALA A 96 1.16 18.00 -3.54
N ASP A 97 0.42 18.83 -2.77
CA ASP A 97 0.72 19.08 -1.35
C ASP A 97 0.64 17.76 -0.54
N ILE A 98 -0.34 16.91 -0.89
CA ILE A 98 -0.54 15.60 -0.26
C ILE A 98 -0.72 14.54 -1.35
N ALA A 99 0.05 13.47 -1.24
CA ALA A 99 -0.12 12.26 -2.05
C ALA A 99 -0.61 11.11 -1.18
N ILE A 100 -1.60 10.36 -1.69
CA ILE A 100 -2.22 9.24 -1.00
C ILE A 100 -2.09 8.00 -1.87
N THR A 101 -1.28 7.03 -1.43
CA THR A 101 -1.13 5.74 -2.09
C THR A 101 -0.52 4.71 -1.15
N GLN A 102 -0.11 3.55 -1.65
CA GLN A 102 0.56 2.54 -0.83
C GLN A 102 1.98 2.98 -0.45
N PRO A 103 2.44 2.73 0.79
CA PRO A 103 3.76 3.14 1.25
C PRO A 103 4.92 2.65 0.39
N MET A 104 4.79 1.47 -0.21
CA MET A 104 5.82 0.93 -1.11
C MET A 104 6.04 1.81 -2.35
N GLU A 105 5.01 2.45 -2.87
CA GLU A 105 5.12 3.41 -3.97
C GLU A 105 5.74 4.72 -3.49
N ILE A 106 5.29 5.21 -2.32
CA ILE A 106 5.84 6.43 -1.71
C ILE A 106 7.34 6.29 -1.50
N LEU A 107 7.78 5.19 -0.88
CA LEU A 107 9.19 4.93 -0.59
C LEU A 107 10.05 4.70 -1.85
N ALA A 108 9.42 4.38 -2.98
CA ALA A 108 10.08 4.25 -4.27
C ALA A 108 10.12 5.57 -5.05
N THR A 109 9.38 6.60 -4.62
CA THR A 109 9.23 7.85 -5.36
C THR A 109 10.23 8.90 -4.88
N PRO A 110 11.23 9.28 -5.69
CA PRO A 110 12.12 10.40 -5.37
C PRO A 110 11.33 11.71 -5.24
N GLY A 111 11.71 12.54 -4.29
CA GLY A 111 11.07 13.84 -4.09
C GLY A 111 9.84 13.83 -3.20
N TYR A 112 9.33 12.66 -2.80
CA TYR A 112 8.30 12.52 -1.78
C TYR A 112 8.86 11.89 -0.51
N GLU A 113 8.26 12.20 0.63
CA GLU A 113 8.54 11.54 1.90
C GLU A 113 7.25 11.00 2.54
N PHE A 114 7.39 9.85 3.15
CA PHE A 114 6.31 9.18 3.86
C PHE A 114 6.03 9.90 5.18
N VAL A 115 4.80 10.35 5.37
CA VAL A 115 4.33 10.98 6.61
C VAL A 115 3.89 9.92 7.62
N GLY A 116 3.09 8.96 7.14
CA GLY A 116 2.52 7.90 7.96
C GLY A 116 1.38 7.18 7.24
N TRP A 117 0.82 6.20 7.93
CA TRP A 117 -0.37 5.49 7.50
C TRP A 117 -1.63 6.34 7.69
N LEU A 118 -2.68 6.09 6.93
CA LEU A 118 -4.01 6.62 7.28
C LEU A 118 -4.37 6.22 8.72
N PRO A 119 -5.17 7.00 9.44
CA PRO A 119 -5.72 6.60 10.73
C PRO A 119 -6.27 5.16 10.68
N PRO A 120 -6.07 4.35 11.72
CA PRO A 120 -6.43 2.92 11.70
C PRO A 120 -7.89 2.64 11.32
N GLU A 121 -8.80 3.52 11.70
CA GLU A 121 -10.25 3.43 11.40
C GLU A 121 -10.56 3.61 9.91
N LEU A 122 -9.61 4.19 9.17
CA LEU A 122 -9.72 4.41 7.72
C LEU A 122 -8.96 3.37 6.90
N GLN A 123 -8.26 2.43 7.55
CA GLN A 123 -7.55 1.34 6.87
C GLN A 123 -8.47 0.15 6.56
N ASP A 124 -8.06 -0.62 5.57
CA ASP A 124 -8.64 -1.92 5.24
C ASP A 124 -7.51 -2.86 4.80
N TYR A 125 -6.79 -3.38 5.78
CA TYR A 125 -5.59 -4.22 5.52
C TYR A 125 -5.90 -5.50 4.74
N ASP A 126 -7.13 -5.99 4.77
CA ASP A 126 -7.51 -7.22 4.06
C ASP A 126 -7.54 -7.01 2.54
N LYS A 127 -7.88 -5.79 2.10
CA LYS A 127 -7.84 -5.40 0.68
C LYS A 127 -6.42 -5.30 0.10
N PHE A 128 -5.42 -5.14 0.97
CA PHE A 128 -4.01 -4.95 0.57
C PHE A 128 -3.15 -6.15 0.97
N THR A 129 -3.68 -7.36 0.79
CA THR A 129 -2.96 -8.61 1.06
C THR A 129 -2.27 -9.11 -0.20
N TRP A 130 -0.97 -9.35 -0.09
CA TRP A 130 -0.12 -9.90 -1.14
C TRP A 130 0.09 -11.39 -0.90
N ALA A 131 -0.21 -12.19 -1.90
CA ALA A 131 -0.06 -13.65 -1.82
C ALA A 131 0.73 -14.19 -3.00
N ALA A 132 1.40 -15.31 -2.80
CA ALA A 132 2.05 -16.09 -3.84
C ALA A 132 1.53 -17.52 -3.82
N GLY A 133 1.61 -18.18 -4.99
CA GLY A 133 1.24 -19.57 -5.13
C GLY A 133 1.79 -20.12 -6.44
N VAL A 134 2.00 -21.44 -6.49
CA VAL A 134 2.47 -22.12 -7.69
C VAL A 134 1.29 -22.39 -8.62
N THR A 135 1.43 -22.02 -9.89
CA THR A 135 0.37 -22.29 -10.89
C THR A 135 0.25 -23.80 -11.15
N ALA A 136 -0.96 -24.26 -11.43
CA ALA A 136 -1.24 -25.68 -11.72
C ALA A 136 -0.41 -26.22 -12.89
N ASN A 137 -0.12 -25.36 -13.88
CA ASN A 137 0.62 -25.68 -15.10
C ASN A 137 2.05 -25.12 -15.07
N ALA A 138 2.66 -24.97 -13.89
CA ALA A 138 4.05 -24.54 -13.79
C ALA A 138 4.97 -25.51 -14.53
N ARG A 139 5.83 -25.00 -15.41
CA ARG A 139 6.82 -25.81 -16.13
C ARG A 139 7.90 -26.35 -15.18
N GLU A 140 8.29 -25.51 -14.21
CA GLU A 140 9.31 -25.81 -13.20
C GLU A 140 8.70 -25.68 -11.80
N PRO A 141 7.84 -26.63 -11.36
CA PRO A 141 7.11 -26.51 -10.10
C PRO A 141 8.03 -26.47 -8.87
N ASN A 142 9.14 -27.23 -8.88
CA ASN A 142 10.10 -27.25 -7.77
C ASN A 142 10.82 -25.90 -7.61
N ALA A 143 11.20 -25.25 -8.71
CA ALA A 143 11.80 -23.92 -8.68
C ALA A 143 10.79 -22.87 -8.20
N ALA A 144 9.52 -22.97 -8.61
CA ALA A 144 8.46 -22.10 -8.16
C ALA A 144 8.16 -22.26 -6.65
N GLU A 145 8.15 -23.49 -6.14
CA GLU A 145 8.02 -23.78 -4.71
C GLU A 145 9.20 -23.23 -3.90
N ALA A 146 10.42 -23.39 -4.41
CA ALA A 146 11.63 -22.83 -3.79
C ALA A 146 11.56 -21.29 -3.71
N LEU A 147 11.09 -20.62 -4.77
CA LEU A 147 10.87 -19.18 -4.77
C LEU A 147 9.82 -18.77 -3.72
N VAL A 148 8.67 -19.44 -3.66
CA VAL A 148 7.63 -19.16 -2.67
C VAL A 148 8.18 -19.32 -1.25
N THR A 149 8.95 -20.39 -1.01
CA THR A 149 9.62 -20.61 0.28
C THR A 149 10.61 -19.51 0.62
N PHE A 150 11.42 -19.07 -0.34
CA PHE A 150 12.35 -17.94 -0.15
C PHE A 150 11.59 -16.66 0.20
N LEU A 151 10.49 -16.33 -0.48
CA LEU A 151 9.69 -15.13 -0.24
C LEU A 151 9.05 -15.11 1.16
N THR A 152 8.91 -16.24 1.83
CA THR A 152 8.45 -16.34 3.23
C THR A 152 9.58 -16.41 4.26
N SER A 153 10.84 -16.36 3.80
CA SER A 153 12.01 -16.40 4.68
C SER A 153 12.21 -15.12 5.50
N PRO A 154 12.94 -15.17 6.62
CA PRO A 154 13.30 -13.99 7.41
C PRO A 154 14.04 -12.93 6.61
N ILE A 155 14.87 -13.34 5.64
CA ILE A 155 15.60 -12.41 4.75
C ILE A 155 14.62 -11.63 3.88
N ALA A 156 13.68 -12.31 3.23
CA ALA A 156 12.65 -11.67 2.42
C ALA A 156 11.73 -10.77 3.29
N ALA A 157 11.36 -11.24 4.48
CA ALA A 157 10.55 -10.47 5.43
C ALA A 157 11.21 -9.13 5.81
N ALA A 158 12.52 -9.12 6.07
CA ALA A 158 13.26 -7.89 6.35
C ALA A 158 13.22 -6.89 5.18
N ILE A 159 13.34 -7.40 3.95
CA ILE A 159 13.26 -6.59 2.73
C ILE A 159 11.83 -6.04 2.53
N ILE A 160 10.82 -6.89 2.69
CA ILE A 160 9.40 -6.53 2.59
C ILE A 160 9.07 -5.39 3.56
N LYS A 161 9.51 -5.50 4.81
CA LYS A 161 9.33 -4.47 5.83
C LYS A 161 10.03 -3.16 5.46
N LYS A 162 11.28 -3.24 5.00
CA LYS A 162 12.04 -2.06 4.54
C LYS A 162 11.36 -1.36 3.36
N LYS A 163 10.58 -2.09 2.57
CA LYS A 163 9.81 -1.56 1.43
C LYS A 163 8.40 -1.11 1.78
N GLY A 164 8.08 -0.93 3.07
CA GLY A 164 6.82 -0.33 3.52
C GLY A 164 5.63 -1.30 3.54
N MET A 165 5.88 -2.59 3.65
CA MET A 165 4.84 -3.60 3.82
C MET A 165 5.05 -4.38 5.12
N GLU A 166 3.99 -4.90 5.71
CA GLU A 166 4.07 -5.81 6.87
C GLU A 166 4.18 -7.26 6.39
N PRO A 167 5.34 -7.92 6.59
CA PRO A 167 5.52 -9.31 6.19
C PRO A 167 4.61 -10.23 7.01
N ASN A 168 4.02 -11.22 6.36
CA ASN A 168 3.28 -12.27 7.04
C ASN A 168 4.27 -13.30 7.60
N MET A 169 4.78 -13.03 8.80
CA MET A 169 5.67 -13.97 9.49
C MET A 169 4.87 -15.10 10.10
N SER A 170 5.22 -16.35 9.78
CA SER A 170 4.67 -17.50 10.48
C SER A 170 4.93 -17.38 11.98
N ARG A 171 4.01 -17.89 12.82
CA ARG A 171 4.12 -17.81 14.29
C ARG A 171 5.46 -18.33 14.85
N GLU A 172 6.12 -19.24 14.13
CA GLU A 172 7.42 -19.81 14.50
C GLU A 172 8.58 -18.78 14.43
N VAL A 173 8.57 -17.90 13.41
CA VAL A 173 9.61 -16.87 13.25
C VAL A 173 9.42 -15.74 14.26
N CYS A 174 8.18 -15.40 14.59
CA CYS A 174 7.86 -14.42 15.64
C CYS A 174 8.30 -14.89 17.05
N ALA A 175 8.27 -16.20 17.31
CA ALA A 175 8.71 -16.78 18.57
C ALA A 175 10.25 -16.78 18.72
N ALA A 176 10.99 -16.90 17.62
CA ALA A 176 12.45 -16.87 17.64
C ALA A 176 13.02 -15.47 17.90
N GLN A 177 12.36 -14.42 17.38
CA GLN A 177 12.78 -13.01 17.59
C GLN A 177 12.51 -12.46 19.00
N ARG A 178 11.66 -13.10 19.80
CA ARG A 178 11.42 -12.72 21.21
C ARG A 178 12.39 -13.36 22.19
N ARG A 179 13.28 -14.23 21.75
CA ARG A 179 14.26 -14.96 22.59
C ARG A 179 15.71 -14.50 22.38
N GLY A 180 15.98 -13.51 21.57
CA GLY A 180 17.27 -12.87 21.38
C GLY A 180 17.22 -11.38 21.75
#